data_e54e751ea66089c9169feef1a5f49ff8
#
_entry.id   e54e751ea66089c9169feef1a5f49ff8
#
_cell.length_a   1.000
_cell.length_b   1.000
_cell.length_c   1.000
_cell.angle_alpha   90.00
_cell.angle_beta   90.00
_cell.angle_gamma   90.00
#
_symmetry.space_group_name_H-M   'P 1'
#
loop_
_entity.id
_entity.type
_entity.pdbx_description
1 polymer ?
#
loop_
_entity_poly.entity_id
_entity_poly.type
_entity_poly.pdbx_seq_one_letter_code
_entity_poly.pdbx_strand_id
1 'polypeptide(L)'
;KHPNLVGGYEPLLMECDVHDMRVEGEVPSALSGSFYRNGPNPQFAPRGGYHLFGGDGMIHAFHIENGKISYRNRWARTKKWHLERNAGRALFNPFDPSKQDPSVSGVVTDGLANTNIVWHAGRLLALEEGHAPFELDPHTLESKGCYTYGGKLKGPMTAHPKIDYESGEMLFFGYNADGGLSPAMTFNVVDRAGTLVRSESFEAPYASMVHDFMVTSDYILFPIMPLTGSIERAMSGLPVYAWEPDKSVHVGVMPRNGSVNDMRWFTGEAAYVFHPMNSFSIGETIYCDVCEYPQAPLFPFADGSPGDPKKANANLVRWTFDLSAQTDTYKRQQLDDLDTEFPRLDERRTGLNYRYGFMAADSKPKNRVGGFDMLC
;
A
#
# COMPACT_ATOMS: atom_id res chain seq x y z
N LYS A 1 0.22 -16.24 22.35
CA LYS A 1 0.08 -16.00 20.91
C LYS A 1 0.26 -14.50 20.62
N HIS A 2 0.83 -14.16 19.46
CA HIS A 2 1.01 -12.76 19.05
C HIS A 2 -0.38 -12.11 18.78
N PRO A 3 -0.62 -10.82 19.15
CA PRO A 3 -1.92 -10.17 18.95
C PRO A 3 -2.43 -10.24 17.49
N ASN A 4 -1.53 -10.11 16.53
CA ASN A 4 -1.84 -10.17 15.09
C ASN A 4 -1.97 -11.61 14.54
N LEU A 5 -2.14 -12.62 15.39
CA LEU A 5 -2.32 -14.04 15.04
C LEU A 5 -3.44 -14.70 15.85
N VAL A 6 -4.38 -13.89 16.38
CA VAL A 6 -5.53 -14.38 17.16
C VAL A 6 -6.80 -13.60 16.80
N GLY A 7 -7.95 -14.20 17.08
CA GLY A 7 -9.24 -13.56 16.79
C GLY A 7 -9.43 -13.33 15.28
N GLY A 8 -9.82 -12.13 14.90
CA GLY A 8 -10.00 -11.76 13.49
C GLY A 8 -8.73 -11.79 12.63
N TYR A 9 -7.56 -11.88 13.26
CA TYR A 9 -6.25 -12.02 12.60
C TYR A 9 -5.69 -13.46 12.65
N GLU A 10 -6.47 -14.43 13.10
CA GLU A 10 -6.01 -15.83 13.10
C GLU A 10 -5.84 -16.32 11.66
N PRO A 11 -4.65 -16.90 11.30
CA PRO A 11 -4.40 -17.35 9.94
C PRO A 11 -5.40 -18.42 9.49
N LEU A 12 -5.94 -18.25 8.29
CA LEU A 12 -6.75 -19.24 7.61
C LEU A 12 -5.81 -20.25 6.93
N LEU A 13 -5.80 -21.49 7.40
CA LEU A 13 -4.89 -22.54 6.91
C LEU A 13 -5.48 -23.39 5.77
N MET A 14 -6.61 -23.00 5.23
CA MET A 14 -7.35 -23.77 4.23
C MET A 14 -7.59 -22.95 2.97
N GLU A 15 -7.33 -23.55 1.82
CA GLU A 15 -7.83 -23.12 0.52
C GLU A 15 -9.12 -23.88 0.20
N CYS A 16 -10.15 -23.18 -0.27
CA CYS A 16 -11.41 -23.80 -0.62
C CYS A 16 -12.10 -23.16 -1.82
N ASP A 17 -13.03 -23.90 -2.39
CA ASP A 17 -14.02 -23.47 -3.38
C ASP A 17 -15.41 -23.74 -2.82
N VAL A 18 -16.25 -22.72 -2.81
CA VAL A 18 -17.64 -22.81 -2.42
C VAL A 18 -18.49 -22.34 -3.59
N HIS A 19 -19.20 -23.29 -4.19
CA HIS A 19 -20.15 -22.99 -5.26
C HIS A 19 -21.51 -22.69 -4.67
N ASP A 20 -22.16 -21.62 -5.13
CA ASP A 20 -23.53 -21.26 -4.73
C ASP A 20 -23.66 -21.09 -3.19
N MET A 21 -23.00 -20.05 -2.65
CA MET A 21 -23.05 -19.74 -1.22
C MET A 21 -24.47 -19.46 -0.76
N ARG A 22 -24.78 -19.84 0.49
CA ARG A 22 -26.02 -19.40 1.14
C ARG A 22 -26.00 -17.88 1.30
N VAL A 23 -27.01 -17.23 0.76
CA VAL A 23 -27.25 -15.78 0.88
C VAL A 23 -28.38 -15.53 1.87
N GLU A 24 -28.21 -14.60 2.78
CA GLU A 24 -29.27 -14.05 3.63
C GLU A 24 -29.67 -12.69 3.05
N GLY A 25 -30.94 -12.58 2.63
CA GLY A 25 -31.42 -11.43 1.85
C GLY A 25 -31.45 -11.73 0.35
N GLU A 26 -31.37 -10.66 -0.45
CA GLU A 26 -31.46 -10.74 -1.92
C GLU A 26 -30.22 -10.07 -2.54
N VAL A 27 -29.59 -10.76 -3.49
CA VAL A 27 -28.53 -10.17 -4.31
C VAL A 27 -29.18 -9.37 -5.43
N PRO A 28 -28.89 -8.05 -5.56
CA PRO A 28 -29.44 -7.24 -6.63
C PRO A 28 -29.13 -7.86 -8.01
N SER A 29 -30.15 -7.99 -8.86
CA SER A 29 -30.01 -8.61 -10.19
C SER A 29 -29.06 -7.86 -11.12
N ALA A 30 -28.87 -6.56 -10.89
CA ALA A 30 -27.92 -5.72 -11.63
C ALA A 30 -26.46 -5.91 -11.19
N LEU A 31 -26.23 -6.60 -10.06
CA LEU A 31 -24.88 -6.85 -9.54
C LEU A 31 -24.32 -8.11 -10.19
N SER A 32 -23.29 -7.93 -11.03
CA SER A 32 -22.54 -9.00 -11.68
C SER A 32 -21.08 -8.64 -11.75
N GLY A 33 -20.19 -9.59 -11.46
CA GLY A 33 -18.74 -9.40 -11.49
C GLY A 33 -18.02 -10.13 -10.37
N SER A 34 -16.80 -9.69 -10.11
CA SER A 34 -15.94 -10.32 -9.11
C SER A 34 -15.43 -9.28 -8.13
N PHE A 35 -15.53 -9.59 -6.85
CA PHE A 35 -14.90 -8.86 -5.77
C PHE A 35 -13.69 -9.65 -5.26
N TYR A 36 -12.52 -9.02 -5.26
CA TYR A 36 -11.29 -9.61 -4.76
C TYR A 36 -10.81 -8.87 -3.52
N ARG A 37 -10.28 -9.61 -2.56
CA ARG A 37 -9.62 -9.09 -1.37
C ARG A 37 -8.29 -9.80 -1.17
N ASN A 38 -7.25 -9.04 -0.84
CA ASN A 38 -5.94 -9.56 -0.49
C ASN A 38 -5.60 -9.20 0.97
N GLY A 39 -4.76 -9.99 1.59
CA GLY A 39 -4.27 -9.70 2.93
C GLY A 39 -3.18 -10.69 3.38
N PRO A 40 -2.39 -10.30 4.41
CA PRO A 40 -1.35 -11.15 4.98
C PRO A 40 -1.97 -12.35 5.71
N ASN A 41 -1.54 -13.55 5.36
CA ASN A 41 -2.02 -14.80 5.93
C ASN A 41 -0.87 -15.82 6.01
N PRO A 42 -0.07 -15.84 7.10
CA PRO A 42 1.06 -16.74 7.22
C PRO A 42 0.65 -18.21 7.08
N GLN A 43 1.31 -18.96 6.20
CA GLN A 43 1.04 -20.39 6.04
C GLN A 43 1.59 -21.24 7.21
N PHE A 44 2.59 -20.75 7.92
CA PHE A 44 3.19 -21.36 9.11
C PHE A 44 3.32 -20.35 10.24
N ALA A 45 3.47 -20.84 11.46
CA ALA A 45 3.78 -19.97 12.60
C ALA A 45 5.03 -19.14 12.30
N PRO A 46 4.95 -17.80 12.36
CA PRO A 46 6.07 -16.93 12.02
C PRO A 46 7.32 -17.19 12.86
N ARG A 47 8.48 -17.04 12.25
CA ARG A 47 9.78 -17.22 12.88
C ARG A 47 10.22 -15.91 13.55
N GLY A 48 10.44 -15.93 14.85
CA GLY A 48 10.77 -14.73 15.62
C GLY A 48 9.56 -13.83 15.88
N GLY A 49 9.78 -12.52 15.99
CA GLY A 49 8.70 -11.54 16.09
C GLY A 49 7.87 -11.48 14.79
N TYR A 50 6.58 -11.23 14.92
CA TYR A 50 5.68 -11.10 13.75
C TYR A 50 5.22 -9.65 13.59
N HIS A 51 5.42 -9.11 12.40
CA HIS A 51 4.80 -7.88 11.96
C HIS A 51 3.57 -8.22 11.09
N LEU A 52 2.47 -7.49 11.23
CA LEU A 52 1.23 -7.76 10.50
C LEU A 52 1.45 -7.84 8.98
N PHE A 53 2.32 -7.01 8.42
CA PHE A 53 2.63 -6.96 7.00
C PHE A 53 3.52 -8.13 6.51
N GLY A 54 4.00 -9.00 7.41
CA GLY A 54 4.95 -10.07 7.07
C GLY A 54 4.32 -11.41 6.66
N GLY A 55 2.98 -11.49 6.60
CA GLY A 55 2.29 -12.73 6.19
C GLY A 55 2.30 -12.95 4.69
N ASP A 56 2.13 -14.22 4.26
CA ASP A 56 1.96 -14.57 2.85
C ASP A 56 0.63 -14.02 2.32
N GLY A 57 0.60 -13.53 1.08
CA GLY A 57 -0.61 -13.04 0.46
C GLY A 57 -1.65 -14.14 0.28
N MET A 58 -2.86 -13.95 0.79
CA MET A 58 -4.01 -14.79 0.50
C MET A 58 -5.09 -13.96 -0.18
N ILE A 59 -5.48 -14.41 -1.35
CA ILE A 59 -6.51 -13.77 -2.16
C ILE A 59 -7.84 -14.49 -1.93
N HIS A 60 -8.87 -13.70 -1.67
CA HIS A 60 -10.26 -14.12 -1.57
C HIS A 60 -11.02 -13.54 -2.75
N ALA A 61 -11.74 -14.36 -3.49
CA ALA A 61 -12.56 -13.97 -4.61
C ALA A 61 -14.02 -14.35 -4.38
N PHE A 62 -14.91 -13.39 -4.58
CA PHE A 62 -16.35 -13.60 -4.63
C PHE A 62 -16.83 -13.32 -6.05
N HIS A 63 -17.36 -14.32 -6.73
CA HIS A 63 -17.95 -14.17 -8.06
C HIS A 63 -19.47 -14.10 -7.92
N ILE A 64 -20.04 -13.02 -8.43
CA ILE A 64 -21.47 -12.72 -8.34
C ILE A 64 -22.04 -12.75 -9.75
N GLU A 65 -22.99 -13.65 -9.98
CA GLU A 65 -23.65 -13.78 -11.27
C GLU A 65 -25.07 -14.36 -11.08
N ASN A 66 -26.05 -13.75 -11.77
CA ASN A 66 -27.44 -14.20 -11.75
C ASN A 66 -28.02 -14.41 -10.33
N GLY A 67 -27.71 -13.53 -9.40
CA GLY A 67 -28.19 -13.61 -8.01
C GLY A 67 -27.49 -14.67 -7.15
N LYS A 68 -26.47 -15.35 -7.68
CA LYS A 68 -25.67 -16.36 -6.98
C LYS A 68 -24.29 -15.82 -6.66
N ILE A 69 -23.70 -16.32 -5.56
CA ILE A 69 -22.35 -15.97 -5.13
C ILE A 69 -21.54 -17.25 -4.98
N SER A 70 -20.38 -17.29 -5.64
CA SER A 70 -19.37 -18.32 -5.42
C SER A 70 -18.16 -17.69 -4.73
N TYR A 71 -17.45 -18.46 -3.91
CA TYR A 71 -16.26 -18.01 -3.19
C TYR A 71 -15.09 -18.93 -3.48
N ARG A 72 -13.89 -18.32 -3.56
CA ARG A 72 -12.62 -19.04 -3.66
C ARG A 72 -11.53 -18.29 -2.91
N ASN A 73 -10.64 -19.02 -2.24
CA ASN A 73 -9.42 -18.43 -1.71
C ASN A 73 -8.18 -19.23 -2.08
N ARG A 74 -7.07 -18.53 -2.33
CA ARG A 74 -5.75 -19.13 -2.62
C ARG A 74 -4.64 -18.24 -2.08
N TRP A 75 -3.55 -18.88 -1.60
CA TRP A 75 -2.31 -18.15 -1.41
C TRP A 75 -1.71 -17.72 -2.75
N ALA A 76 -1.10 -16.53 -2.78
CA ALA A 76 -0.14 -16.18 -3.80
C ALA A 76 1.10 -17.06 -3.59
N ARG A 77 1.33 -18.01 -4.48
CA ARG A 77 2.39 -19.01 -4.35
C ARG A 77 3.72 -18.46 -4.82
N THR A 78 4.23 -17.49 -4.05
CA THR A 78 5.52 -16.83 -4.27
C THR A 78 6.68 -17.82 -4.05
N LYS A 79 7.90 -17.42 -4.42
CA LYS A 79 9.10 -18.24 -4.15
C LYS A 79 9.28 -18.52 -2.65
N LYS A 80 9.02 -17.49 -1.80
CA LYS A 80 9.00 -17.66 -0.34
C LYS A 80 8.01 -18.76 0.07
N TRP A 81 6.77 -18.65 -0.42
CA TRP A 81 5.71 -19.62 -0.11
C TRP A 81 6.14 -21.05 -0.46
N HIS A 82 6.72 -21.29 -1.66
CA HIS A 82 7.20 -22.60 -2.08
C HIS A 82 8.33 -23.14 -1.20
N LEU A 83 9.31 -22.31 -0.86
CA LEU A 83 10.43 -22.72 -0.02
C LEU A 83 9.97 -23.15 1.38
N GLU A 84 9.09 -22.37 2.00
CA GLU A 84 8.53 -22.68 3.31
C GLU A 84 7.59 -23.89 3.27
N ARG A 85 6.79 -24.02 2.20
CA ARG A 85 5.92 -25.19 2.02
C ARG A 85 6.71 -26.48 1.91
N ASN A 86 7.82 -26.48 1.17
CA ASN A 86 8.71 -27.64 1.04
C ASN A 86 9.43 -27.96 2.35
N ALA A 87 9.77 -26.94 3.14
CA ALA A 87 10.40 -27.13 4.45
C ALA A 87 9.42 -27.51 5.57
N GLY A 88 8.11 -27.34 5.36
CA GLY A 88 7.08 -27.58 6.37
C GLY A 88 7.11 -26.60 7.55
N ARG A 89 7.76 -25.44 7.40
CA ARG A 89 7.95 -24.44 8.46
C ARG A 89 8.33 -23.08 7.88
N ALA A 90 8.14 -22.00 8.67
CA ALA A 90 8.63 -20.69 8.31
C ALA A 90 10.16 -20.65 8.23
N LEU A 91 10.69 -20.02 7.20
CA LEU A 91 12.13 -19.83 6.96
C LEU A 91 12.54 -18.36 7.00
N PHE A 92 11.65 -17.47 6.54
CA PHE A 92 11.93 -16.05 6.41
C PHE A 92 11.31 -15.24 7.53
N ASN A 93 11.92 -14.09 7.85
CA ASN A 93 11.30 -13.01 8.59
C ASN A 93 11.52 -11.71 7.80
N PRO A 94 10.50 -11.21 7.06
CA PRO A 94 10.66 -10.07 6.16
C PRO A 94 11.01 -8.76 6.88
N PHE A 95 10.65 -8.61 8.17
CA PHE A 95 10.90 -7.41 8.97
C PHE A 95 12.09 -7.52 9.92
N ASP A 96 12.64 -8.71 10.09
CA ASP A 96 13.87 -8.95 10.85
C ASP A 96 14.70 -10.05 10.19
N PRO A 97 15.51 -9.72 9.17
CA PRO A 97 16.35 -10.68 8.46
C PRO A 97 17.33 -11.43 9.36
N SER A 98 17.67 -10.89 10.54
CA SER A 98 18.55 -11.56 11.51
C SER A 98 17.91 -12.82 12.13
N LYS A 99 16.59 -12.94 12.05
CA LYS A 99 15.80 -14.07 12.58
C LYS A 99 15.46 -15.12 11.51
N GLN A 100 15.80 -14.88 10.25
CA GLN A 100 15.54 -15.89 9.22
C GLN A 100 16.38 -17.15 9.40
N ASP A 101 15.95 -18.23 8.80
CA ASP A 101 16.67 -19.50 8.85
C ASP A 101 18.00 -19.42 8.07
N PRO A 102 19.12 -19.89 8.62
CA PRO A 102 20.40 -19.86 7.90
C PRO A 102 20.38 -20.52 6.51
N SER A 103 19.50 -21.50 6.28
CA SER A 103 19.37 -22.19 4.99
C SER A 103 18.88 -21.28 3.85
N VAL A 104 18.31 -20.11 4.16
CA VAL A 104 17.84 -19.14 3.16
C VAL A 104 18.68 -17.87 3.14
N SER A 105 19.86 -17.88 3.75
CA SER A 105 20.80 -16.76 3.69
C SER A 105 21.16 -16.43 2.24
N GLY A 106 21.01 -15.16 1.83
CA GLY A 106 21.26 -14.71 0.46
C GLY A 106 20.19 -15.10 -0.57
N VAL A 107 19.13 -15.78 -0.16
CA VAL A 107 18.02 -16.10 -1.07
C VAL A 107 17.19 -14.82 -1.33
N VAL A 108 17.12 -14.42 -2.59
CA VAL A 108 16.22 -13.36 -3.04
C VAL A 108 14.84 -13.96 -3.33
N THR A 109 13.80 -13.37 -2.75
CA THR A 109 12.40 -13.75 -2.98
C THR A 109 11.77 -12.82 -4.01
N ASP A 110 10.54 -13.13 -4.40
CA ASP A 110 9.67 -12.34 -5.27
C ASP A 110 8.53 -11.68 -4.47
N GLY A 111 8.74 -11.51 -3.18
CA GLY A 111 7.85 -10.79 -2.27
C GLY A 111 6.81 -11.65 -1.56
N LEU A 112 5.84 -10.97 -0.99
CA LEU A 112 4.75 -11.54 -0.20
C LEU A 112 3.41 -11.46 -0.95
N ALA A 113 3.26 -10.53 -1.90
CA ALA A 113 2.05 -10.29 -2.69
C ALA A 113 0.78 -10.15 -1.81
N ASN A 114 0.85 -9.40 -0.70
CA ASN A 114 -0.11 -9.52 0.41
C ASN A 114 -0.90 -8.25 0.73
N THR A 115 -0.69 -7.13 0.01
CA THR A 115 -1.23 -5.84 0.44
C THR A 115 -2.49 -5.46 -0.34
N ASN A 116 -2.43 -5.46 -1.65
CA ASN A 116 -3.55 -5.05 -2.50
C ASN A 116 -3.73 -6.00 -3.68
N ILE A 117 -4.84 -5.85 -4.38
CA ILE A 117 -5.11 -6.57 -5.61
C ILE A 117 -5.80 -5.65 -6.60
N VAL A 118 -5.30 -5.59 -7.82
CA VAL A 118 -5.81 -4.70 -8.85
C VAL A 118 -6.08 -5.45 -10.15
N TRP A 119 -7.08 -4.98 -10.88
CA TRP A 119 -7.37 -5.42 -12.23
C TRP A 119 -6.98 -4.33 -13.21
N HIS A 120 -6.04 -4.64 -14.11
CA HIS A 120 -5.66 -3.71 -15.17
C HIS A 120 -5.28 -4.47 -16.45
N ALA A 121 -5.73 -3.98 -17.61
CA ALA A 121 -5.38 -4.51 -18.91
C ALA A 121 -5.55 -6.05 -19.05
N GLY A 122 -6.64 -6.60 -18.48
CA GLY A 122 -6.92 -8.04 -18.54
C GLY A 122 -6.09 -8.89 -17.57
N ARG A 123 -5.41 -8.29 -16.59
CA ARG A 123 -4.57 -8.99 -15.60
C ARG A 123 -5.04 -8.73 -14.17
N LEU A 124 -5.02 -9.77 -13.36
CA LEU A 124 -5.20 -9.68 -11.91
C LEU A 124 -3.82 -9.70 -11.25
N LEU A 125 -3.48 -8.60 -10.58
CA LEU A 125 -2.17 -8.39 -9.98
C LEU A 125 -2.29 -8.24 -8.47
N ALA A 126 -1.65 -9.14 -7.71
CA ALA A 126 -1.45 -9.00 -6.28
C ALA A 126 -0.19 -8.17 -6.05
N LEU A 127 -0.30 -7.17 -5.19
CA LEU A 127 0.71 -6.14 -4.97
C LEU A 127 1.22 -6.18 -3.53
N GLU A 128 2.48 -5.83 -3.40
CA GLU A 128 3.11 -5.32 -2.19
C GLU A 128 4.09 -4.23 -2.63
N GLU A 129 4.63 -3.44 -1.71
CA GLU A 129 5.40 -2.25 -2.11
C GLU A 129 6.91 -2.48 -2.31
N GLY A 130 7.42 -3.67 -1.98
CA GLY A 130 8.85 -4.00 -2.06
C GLY A 130 9.29 -4.75 -3.31
N HIS A 131 8.34 -5.25 -4.11
CA HIS A 131 8.63 -6.09 -5.27
C HIS A 131 7.76 -5.72 -6.48
N ALA A 132 8.04 -6.34 -7.63
CA ALA A 132 7.17 -6.24 -8.79
C ALA A 132 5.81 -6.94 -8.54
N PRO A 133 4.74 -6.59 -9.29
CA PRO A 133 3.44 -7.25 -9.18
C PRO A 133 3.53 -8.76 -9.33
N PHE A 134 2.63 -9.48 -8.66
CA PHE A 134 2.49 -10.92 -8.78
C PHE A 134 1.17 -11.26 -9.50
N GLU A 135 1.25 -11.85 -10.68
CA GLU A 135 0.08 -12.13 -11.53
C GLU A 135 -0.61 -13.41 -11.10
N LEU A 136 -1.94 -13.36 -11.08
CA LEU A 136 -2.84 -14.47 -10.81
C LEU A 136 -3.85 -14.63 -11.94
N ASP A 137 -4.35 -15.84 -12.10
CA ASP A 137 -5.51 -16.07 -12.94
C ASP A 137 -6.78 -15.54 -12.24
N PRO A 138 -7.61 -14.71 -12.89
CA PRO A 138 -8.75 -14.08 -12.23
C PRO A 138 -9.87 -15.04 -11.85
N HIS A 139 -9.98 -16.19 -12.53
CA HIS A 139 -11.03 -17.15 -12.27
C HIS A 139 -10.62 -18.26 -11.30
N THR A 140 -9.38 -18.75 -11.46
CA THR A 140 -8.88 -19.89 -10.66
C THR A 140 -8.02 -19.45 -9.47
N LEU A 141 -7.53 -18.21 -9.47
CA LEU A 141 -6.51 -17.66 -8.58
C LEU A 141 -5.17 -18.43 -8.66
N GLU A 142 -4.94 -19.18 -9.74
CA GLU A 142 -3.66 -19.83 -9.97
C GLU A 142 -2.55 -18.80 -10.14
N SER A 143 -1.43 -19.02 -9.45
CA SER A 143 -0.27 -18.15 -9.48
C SER A 143 0.47 -18.27 -10.81
N LYS A 144 0.61 -17.16 -11.54
CA LYS A 144 1.38 -17.08 -12.79
C LYS A 144 2.81 -16.60 -12.55
N GLY A 145 3.05 -15.94 -11.42
CA GLY A 145 4.38 -15.47 -11.02
C GLY A 145 4.56 -13.96 -11.13
N CYS A 146 5.79 -13.51 -10.94
CA CYS A 146 6.16 -12.10 -10.97
C CYS A 146 5.96 -11.50 -12.37
N TYR A 147 5.30 -10.34 -12.43
CA TYR A 147 4.98 -9.67 -13.70
C TYR A 147 5.78 -8.37 -13.85
N THR A 148 6.72 -8.34 -14.78
CA THR A 148 7.67 -7.23 -14.97
C THR A 148 7.45 -6.45 -16.27
N TYR A 149 6.26 -6.51 -16.85
CA TYR A 149 5.94 -5.84 -18.12
C TYR A 149 6.94 -6.17 -19.24
N GLY A 150 7.22 -7.47 -19.40
CA GLY A 150 8.21 -7.96 -20.37
C GLY A 150 9.64 -7.60 -20.04
N GLY A 151 9.97 -7.45 -18.76
CA GLY A 151 11.30 -7.08 -18.26
C GLY A 151 11.60 -5.59 -18.31
N LYS A 152 10.62 -4.75 -18.61
CA LYS A 152 10.78 -3.28 -18.64
C LYS A 152 10.74 -2.67 -17.23
N LEU A 153 9.93 -3.21 -16.31
CA LEU A 153 9.92 -2.79 -14.92
C LEU A 153 11.16 -3.33 -14.21
N LYS A 154 12.01 -2.45 -13.68
CA LYS A 154 13.31 -2.79 -13.07
C LYS A 154 13.31 -2.71 -11.55
N GLY A 155 12.27 -2.17 -10.94
CA GLY A 155 12.20 -1.99 -9.49
C GLY A 155 10.85 -2.45 -8.93
N PRO A 156 10.58 -2.10 -7.68
CA PRO A 156 9.33 -2.40 -7.02
C PRO A 156 8.17 -1.56 -7.58
N MET A 157 6.96 -1.99 -7.29
CA MET A 157 5.72 -1.27 -7.57
C MET A 157 4.96 -1.05 -6.27
N THR A 158 4.49 0.18 -6.04
CA THR A 158 3.60 0.48 -4.90
C THR A 158 2.41 -0.48 -4.86
N ALA A 159 1.91 -0.74 -3.66
CA ALA A 159 0.66 -1.47 -3.48
C ALA A 159 -0.59 -0.61 -3.84
N HIS A 160 -0.42 0.70 -4.04
CA HIS A 160 -1.50 1.66 -4.25
C HIS A 160 -1.39 2.41 -5.60
N PRO A 161 -1.36 1.70 -6.76
CA PRO A 161 -1.38 2.37 -8.06
C PRO A 161 -2.67 3.16 -8.22
N LYS A 162 -2.63 4.21 -9.03
CA LYS A 162 -3.80 5.01 -9.36
C LYS A 162 -4.19 4.74 -10.81
N ILE A 163 -5.44 4.40 -11.03
CA ILE A 163 -5.97 4.18 -12.38
C ILE A 163 -6.77 5.41 -12.77
N ASP A 164 -6.36 6.04 -13.84
CA ASP A 164 -7.13 7.10 -14.47
C ASP A 164 -8.27 6.45 -15.27
N TYR A 165 -9.48 6.67 -14.82
CA TYR A 165 -10.65 6.01 -15.40
C TYR A 165 -10.96 6.46 -16.83
N GLU A 166 -10.60 7.70 -17.18
CA GLU A 166 -10.84 8.26 -18.51
C GLU A 166 -9.83 7.74 -19.55
N SER A 167 -8.54 7.85 -19.26
CA SER A 167 -7.48 7.35 -20.14
C SER A 167 -7.30 5.83 -20.08
N GLY A 168 -7.60 5.23 -18.94
CA GLY A 168 -7.32 3.83 -18.61
C GLY A 168 -5.85 3.58 -18.26
N GLU A 169 -5.06 4.64 -18.07
CA GLU A 169 -3.68 4.53 -17.63
C GLU A 169 -3.61 4.13 -16.16
N MET A 170 -2.63 3.31 -15.82
CA MET A 170 -2.26 3.01 -14.44
C MET A 170 -0.94 3.70 -14.12
N LEU A 171 -0.98 4.59 -13.13
CA LEU A 171 0.16 5.34 -12.62
C LEU A 171 0.65 4.67 -11.34
N PHE A 172 1.95 4.51 -11.19
CA PHE A 172 2.54 3.94 -9.99
C PHE A 172 3.98 4.40 -9.78
N PHE A 173 4.47 4.22 -8.58
CA PHE A 173 5.86 4.48 -8.22
C PHE A 173 6.49 3.26 -7.55
N GLY A 174 7.80 3.25 -7.46
CA GLY A 174 8.57 2.38 -6.58
C GLY A 174 9.50 3.22 -5.71
N TYR A 175 9.70 2.82 -4.48
CA TYR A 175 10.70 3.41 -3.59
C TYR A 175 11.77 2.37 -3.23
N ASN A 176 12.91 2.78 -2.69
CA ASN A 176 14.10 1.93 -2.57
C ASN A 176 14.48 1.27 -3.91
N ALA A 177 14.33 2.01 -5.01
CA ALA A 177 14.36 1.46 -6.36
C ALA A 177 15.72 0.83 -6.76
N ASP A 178 16.82 1.30 -6.15
CA ASP A 178 18.15 0.72 -6.29
C ASP A 178 18.47 -0.36 -5.25
N GLY A 179 17.48 -0.74 -4.43
CA GLY A 179 17.65 -1.63 -3.29
C GLY A 179 18.30 -0.94 -2.08
N GLY A 180 18.50 -1.71 -1.01
CA GLY A 180 19.34 -1.28 0.11
C GLY A 180 18.81 -0.11 0.95
N LEU A 181 17.50 0.15 1.02
CA LEU A 181 16.92 1.30 1.73
C LEU A 181 17.47 2.63 1.21
N SER A 182 17.55 2.77 -0.10
CA SER A 182 18.03 3.96 -0.80
C SER A 182 16.94 5.04 -0.93
N PRO A 183 17.32 6.33 -1.13
CA PRO A 183 16.35 7.36 -1.49
C PRO A 183 15.87 7.27 -2.94
N ALA A 184 16.37 6.33 -3.73
CA ALA A 184 16.03 6.18 -5.13
C ALA A 184 14.56 5.79 -5.29
N MET A 185 13.87 6.49 -6.17
CA MET A 185 12.46 6.29 -6.51
C MET A 185 12.28 6.19 -8.02
N THR A 186 11.21 5.52 -8.44
CA THR A 186 10.77 5.50 -9.84
C THR A 186 9.34 5.97 -9.96
N PHE A 187 9.02 6.62 -11.06
CA PHE A 187 7.65 6.89 -11.50
C PHE A 187 7.38 6.18 -12.82
N ASN A 188 6.23 5.52 -12.91
CA ASN A 188 5.90 4.65 -14.03
C ASN A 188 4.46 4.86 -14.49
N VAL A 189 4.22 4.70 -15.79
CA VAL A 189 2.89 4.72 -16.40
C VAL A 189 2.72 3.50 -17.30
N VAL A 190 1.63 2.79 -17.10
CA VAL A 190 1.18 1.69 -17.95
C VAL A 190 -0.08 2.15 -18.68
N ASP A 191 -0.10 2.00 -19.99
CA ASP A 191 -1.25 2.39 -20.81
C ASP A 191 -2.44 1.42 -20.63
N ARG A 192 -3.59 1.78 -21.20
CA ARG A 192 -4.82 0.96 -21.20
C ARG A 192 -4.62 -0.45 -21.75
N ALA A 193 -3.65 -0.64 -22.63
CA ALA A 193 -3.33 -1.95 -23.23
C ALA A 193 -2.37 -2.80 -22.37
N GLY A 194 -1.89 -2.26 -21.24
CA GLY A 194 -0.96 -2.96 -20.34
C GLY A 194 0.50 -2.82 -20.73
N THR A 195 0.86 -1.82 -21.54
CA THR A 195 2.25 -1.54 -21.91
C THR A 195 2.84 -0.52 -20.96
N LEU A 196 4.01 -0.80 -20.39
CA LEU A 196 4.80 0.19 -19.66
C LEU A 196 5.36 1.20 -20.66
N VAL A 197 4.76 2.40 -20.69
CA VAL A 197 5.07 3.46 -21.65
C VAL A 197 5.97 4.55 -21.11
N ARG A 198 6.06 4.67 -19.77
CA ARG A 198 6.92 5.65 -19.09
C ARG A 198 7.54 5.01 -17.85
N SER A 199 8.84 5.26 -17.65
CA SER A 199 9.59 4.87 -16.45
C SER A 199 10.72 5.87 -16.25
N GLU A 200 10.68 6.62 -15.16
CA GLU A 200 11.66 7.65 -14.82
C GLU A 200 12.14 7.46 -13.39
N SER A 201 13.42 7.73 -13.13
CA SER A 201 14.05 7.63 -11.80
C SER A 201 14.36 9.01 -11.24
N PHE A 202 14.24 9.16 -9.92
CA PHE A 202 14.61 10.37 -9.20
C PHE A 202 15.03 10.02 -7.77
N GLU A 203 15.65 10.98 -7.09
CA GLU A 203 16.07 10.85 -5.69
C GLU A 203 15.10 11.60 -4.78
N ALA A 204 14.61 10.91 -3.75
CA ALA A 204 13.88 11.53 -2.66
C ALA A 204 14.86 12.28 -1.73
N PRO A 205 14.41 13.27 -0.93
CA PRO A 205 15.26 13.98 0.02
C PRO A 205 15.95 13.09 1.07
N TYR A 206 15.36 11.95 1.38
CA TYR A 206 15.91 10.88 2.22
C TYR A 206 15.22 9.54 1.97
N ALA A 207 15.88 8.45 2.36
CA ALA A 207 15.28 7.11 2.29
C ALA A 207 14.10 7.01 3.26
N SER A 208 12.91 6.72 2.73
CA SER A 208 11.65 6.66 3.48
C SER A 208 10.82 5.48 3.03
N MET A 209 9.99 4.96 3.92
CA MET A 209 8.88 4.08 3.57
C MET A 209 7.75 4.92 2.99
N VAL A 210 7.61 4.91 1.68
CA VAL A 210 6.58 5.66 0.95
C VAL A 210 5.45 4.70 0.60
N HIS A 211 4.39 4.69 1.39
CA HIS A 211 3.33 3.69 1.25
C HIS A 211 2.39 3.98 0.07
N ASP A 212 1.97 5.23 -0.06
CA ASP A 212 1.02 5.67 -1.11
C ASP A 212 1.45 7.02 -1.69
N PHE A 213 0.81 7.46 -2.76
CA PHE A 213 1.04 8.73 -3.43
C PHE A 213 -0.27 9.32 -3.95
N MET A 214 -0.22 10.55 -4.46
CA MET A 214 -1.41 11.27 -4.86
C MET A 214 -1.33 11.67 -6.33
N VAL A 215 -2.48 11.71 -7.00
CA VAL A 215 -2.60 12.15 -8.40
C VAL A 215 -3.75 13.11 -8.54
N THR A 216 -3.61 14.08 -9.43
CA THR A 216 -4.71 14.90 -9.94
C THR A 216 -4.79 14.75 -11.46
N SER A 217 -5.73 15.43 -12.12
CA SER A 217 -5.73 15.53 -13.59
C SER A 217 -4.41 16.07 -14.14
N ASP A 218 -3.73 16.96 -13.38
CA ASP A 218 -2.62 17.76 -13.88
C ASP A 218 -1.28 17.49 -13.20
N TYR A 219 -1.30 16.85 -12.00
CA TYR A 219 -0.11 16.69 -11.16
C TYR A 219 -0.01 15.31 -10.52
N ILE A 220 1.22 14.91 -10.22
CA ILE A 220 1.58 13.74 -9.41
C ILE A 220 2.29 14.25 -8.15
N LEU A 221 1.95 13.71 -6.98
CA LEU A 221 2.56 14.12 -5.71
C LEU A 221 3.17 12.91 -4.99
N PHE A 222 4.43 13.05 -4.59
CA PHE A 222 5.17 12.03 -3.83
C PHE A 222 5.42 12.50 -2.41
N PRO A 223 4.69 11.98 -1.40
CA PRO A 223 4.89 12.36 -0.01
C PRO A 223 6.04 11.55 0.61
N ILE A 224 7.14 12.24 0.91
CA ILE A 224 8.29 11.67 1.62
C ILE A 224 8.17 12.05 3.08
N MET A 225 7.85 11.08 3.91
CA MET A 225 7.55 11.28 5.33
C MET A 225 8.63 10.66 6.22
N PRO A 226 8.83 11.15 7.46
CA PRO A 226 9.97 10.79 8.29
C PRO A 226 9.86 9.40 8.97
N LEU A 227 9.33 8.41 8.26
CA LEU A 227 9.51 7.00 8.55
C LEU A 227 10.70 6.50 7.72
N THR A 228 11.90 6.68 8.26
CA THR A 228 13.15 6.51 7.52
C THR A 228 13.63 5.07 7.51
N GLY A 229 14.17 4.63 6.36
CA GLY A 229 14.93 3.39 6.22
C GLY A 229 16.45 3.63 6.43
N SER A 230 17.14 2.73 7.13
CA SER A 230 18.61 2.80 7.29
C SER A 230 19.23 1.42 7.43
N ILE A 231 20.16 1.11 6.52
CA ILE A 231 20.98 -0.11 6.58
C ILE A 231 21.90 -0.10 7.80
N GLU A 232 22.55 1.04 8.07
CA GLU A 232 23.48 1.17 9.22
C GLU A 232 22.76 0.89 10.54
N ARG A 233 21.54 1.43 10.69
CA ARG A 233 20.68 1.19 11.84
C ARG A 233 20.32 -0.29 11.94
N ALA A 234 19.93 -0.93 10.83
CA ALA A 234 19.63 -2.36 10.78
C ALA A 234 20.85 -3.23 11.13
N MET A 235 22.03 -2.90 10.62
CA MET A 235 23.28 -3.62 10.93
C MET A 235 23.69 -3.48 12.39
N SER A 236 23.25 -2.43 13.07
CA SER A 236 23.46 -2.21 14.51
C SER A 236 22.41 -2.92 15.38
N GLY A 237 21.51 -3.73 14.79
CA GLY A 237 20.44 -4.44 15.49
C GLY A 237 19.27 -3.56 15.92
N LEU A 238 19.18 -2.36 15.37
CA LEU A 238 18.11 -1.39 15.57
C LEU A 238 17.07 -1.48 14.44
N PRO A 239 15.91 -0.80 14.54
CA PRO A 239 14.83 -0.92 13.57
C PRO A 239 15.24 -0.55 12.14
N VAL A 240 14.89 -1.38 11.17
CA VAL A 240 15.10 -1.14 9.73
C VAL A 240 14.38 0.14 9.29
N TYR A 241 13.11 0.26 9.67
CA TYR A 241 12.33 1.49 9.54
C TYR A 241 12.05 2.09 10.91
N ALA A 242 12.19 3.40 11.04
CA ALA A 242 11.98 4.11 12.28
C ALA A 242 11.40 5.51 12.07
N TRP A 243 10.58 5.93 13.01
CA TRP A 243 10.04 7.27 13.05
C TRP A 243 11.08 8.27 13.57
N GLU A 244 11.35 9.31 12.78
CA GLU A 244 12.30 10.39 13.12
C GLU A 244 11.59 11.76 13.07
N PRO A 245 10.91 12.18 14.15
CA PRO A 245 10.05 13.39 14.18
C PRO A 245 10.78 14.71 13.93
N ASP A 246 12.11 14.72 14.03
CA ASP A 246 12.94 15.92 13.77
C ASP A 246 13.14 16.21 12.27
N LYS A 247 12.71 15.31 11.40
CA LYS A 247 12.74 15.47 9.94
C LYS A 247 11.41 16.02 9.44
N SER A 248 11.47 16.92 8.49
CA SER A 248 10.28 17.45 7.81
C SER A 248 9.68 16.43 6.84
N VAL A 249 8.35 16.53 6.63
CA VAL A 249 7.71 15.96 5.44
C VAL A 249 8.17 16.76 4.22
N HIS A 250 8.45 16.05 3.14
CA HIS A 250 8.67 16.64 1.83
C HIS A 250 7.63 16.09 0.86
N VAL A 251 7.00 16.95 0.07
CA VAL A 251 6.08 16.52 -0.99
C VAL A 251 6.59 17.01 -2.33
N GLY A 252 7.04 16.09 -3.16
CA GLY A 252 7.43 16.38 -4.54
C GLY A 252 6.19 16.50 -5.41
N VAL A 253 5.98 17.65 -6.04
CA VAL A 253 4.87 17.93 -6.95
C VAL A 253 5.41 18.04 -8.36
N MET A 254 4.97 17.13 -9.23
CA MET A 254 5.41 17.06 -10.63
C MET A 254 4.22 17.25 -11.56
N PRO A 255 4.33 18.06 -12.63
CA PRO A 255 3.30 18.10 -13.67
C PRO A 255 3.12 16.71 -14.30
N ARG A 256 1.87 16.27 -14.51
CA ARG A 256 1.58 14.94 -15.08
C ARG A 256 2.19 14.76 -16.46
N ASN A 257 2.18 15.82 -17.27
CA ASN A 257 2.77 15.88 -18.62
C ASN A 257 4.25 16.34 -18.63
N GLY A 258 4.82 16.64 -17.45
CA GLY A 258 6.23 16.97 -17.27
C GLY A 258 7.09 15.74 -17.03
N SER A 259 8.30 15.96 -16.54
CA SER A 259 9.25 14.92 -16.14
C SER A 259 9.61 15.02 -14.66
N VAL A 260 10.30 14.03 -14.14
CA VAL A 260 10.81 14.07 -12.74
C VAL A 260 11.74 15.26 -12.48
N ASN A 261 12.32 15.85 -13.54
CA ASN A 261 13.16 17.06 -13.43
C ASN A 261 12.34 18.33 -13.21
N ASP A 262 11.04 18.31 -13.47
CA ASP A 262 10.11 19.43 -13.27
C ASP A 262 9.50 19.41 -11.86
N MET A 263 9.99 18.54 -10.99
CA MET A 263 9.46 18.38 -9.64
C MET A 263 9.78 19.58 -8.75
N ARG A 264 8.75 20.17 -8.14
CA ARG A 264 8.85 21.18 -7.10
C ARG A 264 8.62 20.54 -5.73
N TRP A 265 9.49 20.80 -4.77
CA TRP A 265 9.40 20.25 -3.42
C TRP A 265 8.76 21.23 -2.46
N PHE A 266 7.77 20.74 -1.69
CA PHE A 266 7.13 21.44 -0.60
C PHE A 266 7.48 20.75 0.71
N THR A 267 7.57 21.53 1.79
CA THR A 267 7.91 21.02 3.13
C THR A 267 6.77 21.28 4.13
N GLY A 268 6.66 20.39 5.10
CA GLY A 268 5.70 20.48 6.19
C GLY A 268 6.25 19.88 7.48
N GLU A 269 5.51 20.06 8.57
CA GLU A 269 5.82 19.42 9.85
C GLU A 269 5.76 17.90 9.75
N ALA A 270 6.46 17.20 10.67
CA ALA A 270 6.44 15.75 10.73
C ALA A 270 5.01 15.21 10.89
N ALA A 271 4.61 14.40 9.96
CA ALA A 271 3.33 13.69 9.93
C ALA A 271 3.48 12.41 9.12
N TYR A 272 2.54 11.48 9.27
CA TYR A 272 2.52 10.25 8.50
C TYR A 272 1.14 10.01 7.87
N VAL A 273 1.12 9.53 6.65
CA VAL A 273 -0.09 9.15 5.90
C VAL A 273 0.13 7.76 5.33
N PHE A 274 -0.71 6.80 5.72
CA PHE A 274 -0.78 5.56 4.97
C PHE A 274 -1.59 5.78 3.69
N HIS A 275 -2.81 6.31 3.80
CA HIS A 275 -3.72 6.38 2.68
C HIS A 275 -4.29 7.78 2.46
N PRO A 276 -4.09 8.37 1.28
CA PRO A 276 -4.89 9.51 0.83
C PRO A 276 -6.27 9.03 0.37
N MET A 277 -7.29 9.84 0.64
CA MET A 277 -8.64 9.61 0.12
C MET A 277 -8.69 9.93 -1.37
N ASN A 278 -8.30 11.14 -1.73
CA ASN A 278 -8.21 11.63 -3.10
C ASN A 278 -7.42 12.95 -3.16
N SER A 279 -7.07 13.35 -4.36
CA SER A 279 -6.56 14.69 -4.63
C SER A 279 -7.13 15.23 -5.94
N PHE A 280 -7.20 16.55 -6.05
CA PHE A 280 -7.67 17.22 -7.25
C PHE A 280 -7.03 18.61 -7.37
N SER A 281 -6.99 19.15 -8.57
CA SER A 281 -6.49 20.49 -8.86
C SER A 281 -7.62 21.44 -9.31
N ILE A 282 -7.53 22.70 -8.93
CA ILE A 282 -8.35 23.79 -9.44
C ILE A 282 -7.40 24.93 -9.81
N GLY A 283 -7.14 25.09 -11.10
CA GLY A 283 -6.08 25.96 -11.57
C GLY A 283 -4.72 25.54 -11.03
N GLU A 284 -3.96 26.45 -10.45
CA GLU A 284 -2.65 26.20 -9.84
C GLU A 284 -2.73 25.81 -8.35
N THR A 285 -3.92 25.46 -7.84
CA THR A 285 -4.08 24.99 -6.46
C THR A 285 -4.42 23.51 -6.43
N ILE A 286 -3.65 22.74 -5.65
CA ILE A 286 -3.87 21.30 -5.44
C ILE A 286 -4.42 21.09 -4.04
N TYR A 287 -5.43 20.22 -3.95
CA TYR A 287 -6.04 19.76 -2.71
C TYR A 287 -5.84 18.26 -2.57
N CYS A 288 -5.34 17.82 -1.42
CA CYS A 288 -5.17 16.39 -1.10
C CYS A 288 -5.86 16.11 0.23
N ASP A 289 -6.85 15.23 0.22
CA ASP A 289 -7.53 14.76 1.42
C ASP A 289 -6.88 13.45 1.86
N VAL A 290 -6.35 13.41 3.08
CA VAL A 290 -5.50 12.32 3.58
C VAL A 290 -5.90 11.92 5.00
N CYS A 291 -5.74 10.64 5.34
CA CYS A 291 -5.80 10.16 6.73
C CYS A 291 -4.42 10.39 7.36
N GLU A 292 -4.29 11.46 8.15
CA GLU A 292 -3.02 11.92 8.68
C GLU A 292 -2.84 11.52 10.14
N TYR A 293 -1.70 10.87 10.42
CA TYR A 293 -1.23 10.55 11.78
C TYR A 293 -0.18 11.56 12.23
N PRO A 294 -0.19 11.97 13.51
CA PRO A 294 0.88 12.80 14.07
C PRO A 294 2.22 12.06 14.27
N GLN A 295 2.21 10.74 14.10
CA GLN A 295 3.36 9.85 14.19
C GLN A 295 3.10 8.60 13.35
N ALA A 296 4.13 8.01 12.73
CA ALA A 296 3.97 6.73 12.03
C ALA A 296 3.54 5.62 13.02
N PRO A 297 2.30 5.12 12.94
CA PRO A 297 1.87 4.05 13.81
C PRO A 297 2.55 2.73 13.41
N LEU A 298 2.61 1.76 14.32
CA LEU A 298 3.22 0.43 14.13
C LEU A 298 4.76 0.42 14.03
N PHE A 299 5.42 1.57 14.03
CA PHE A 299 6.87 1.67 13.90
C PHE A 299 7.50 2.33 15.14
N PRO A 300 8.68 1.85 15.56
CA PRO A 300 9.42 2.42 16.68
C PRO A 300 10.18 3.70 16.27
N PHE A 301 10.73 4.39 17.27
CA PHE A 301 11.76 5.42 17.06
C PHE A 301 13.11 4.81 16.65
N ALA A 302 14.05 5.66 16.21
CA ALA A 302 15.35 5.25 15.72
C ALA A 302 16.23 4.52 16.76
N ASP A 303 16.01 4.78 18.05
CA ASP A 303 16.66 4.10 19.17
C ASP A 303 16.01 2.76 19.55
N GLY A 304 14.93 2.37 18.86
CA GLY A 304 14.17 1.17 19.12
C GLY A 304 13.07 1.33 20.18
N SER A 305 12.92 2.51 20.78
CA SER A 305 11.82 2.76 21.72
C SER A 305 10.47 2.74 20.99
N PRO A 306 9.40 2.25 21.64
CA PRO A 306 8.09 2.15 21.01
C PRO A 306 7.47 3.53 20.75
N GLY A 307 6.66 3.62 19.69
CA GLY A 307 5.85 4.80 19.42
C GLY A 307 4.81 5.06 20.52
N ASP A 308 4.33 6.30 20.59
CA ASP A 308 3.27 6.70 21.51
C ASP A 308 1.90 6.19 21.04
N PRO A 309 1.24 5.25 21.74
CA PRO A 309 -0.08 4.75 21.35
C PRO A 309 -1.16 5.84 21.23
N LYS A 310 -1.02 6.96 21.96
CA LYS A 310 -1.96 8.10 21.88
C LYS A 310 -1.87 8.87 20.56
N LYS A 311 -0.78 8.67 19.82
CA LYS A 311 -0.55 9.25 18.49
C LYS A 311 -0.81 8.26 17.36
N ALA A 312 -1.43 7.12 17.63
CA ALA A 312 -1.73 6.07 16.65
C ALA A 312 -3.09 6.27 15.93
N ASN A 313 -3.76 7.39 16.18
CA ASN A 313 -5.03 7.74 15.54
C ASN A 313 -4.79 8.71 14.38
N ALA A 314 -5.49 8.52 13.28
CA ALA A 314 -5.48 9.43 12.13
C ALA A 314 -6.76 10.28 12.09
N ASN A 315 -6.63 11.48 11.55
CA ASN A 315 -7.77 12.31 11.24
C ASN A 315 -7.80 12.64 9.73
N LEU A 316 -8.99 12.94 9.20
CA LEU A 316 -9.10 13.45 7.85
C LEU A 316 -8.60 14.90 7.79
N VAL A 317 -7.53 15.11 7.01
CA VAL A 317 -6.86 16.40 6.86
C VAL A 317 -6.76 16.75 5.38
N ARG A 318 -6.98 18.01 5.02
CA ARG A 318 -6.70 18.54 3.69
C ARG A 318 -5.35 19.24 3.66
N TRP A 319 -4.49 18.79 2.78
CA TRP A 319 -3.27 19.49 2.38
C TRP A 319 -3.58 20.35 1.16
N THR A 320 -3.14 21.61 1.18
CA THR A 320 -3.37 22.55 0.07
C THR A 320 -2.02 23.12 -0.40
N PHE A 321 -1.72 22.91 -1.68
CA PHE A 321 -0.52 23.41 -2.34
C PHE A 321 -0.91 24.52 -3.31
N ASP A 322 -0.34 25.71 -3.16
CA ASP A 322 -0.52 26.84 -4.05
C ASP A 322 0.74 26.98 -4.94
N LEU A 323 0.63 26.56 -6.19
CA LEU A 323 1.75 26.56 -7.12
C LEU A 323 2.07 27.95 -7.66
N SER A 324 1.11 28.89 -7.60
CA SER A 324 1.30 30.30 -7.97
C SER A 324 2.08 31.08 -6.91
N ALA A 325 2.07 30.62 -5.66
CA ALA A 325 2.75 31.28 -4.56
C ALA A 325 4.27 31.03 -4.58
N GLN A 326 5.02 32.04 -4.07
CA GLN A 326 6.47 31.96 -3.88
C GLN A 326 6.81 31.30 -2.53
N THR A 327 6.13 30.17 -2.20
CA THR A 327 6.36 29.43 -0.95
C THR A 327 6.62 27.97 -1.25
N ASP A 328 7.50 27.36 -0.47
CA ASP A 328 7.78 25.91 -0.53
C ASP A 328 7.14 25.16 0.66
N THR A 329 6.05 25.71 1.19
CA THR A 329 5.23 25.08 2.24
C THR A 329 3.80 24.91 1.77
N TYR A 330 3.12 23.91 2.31
CA TYR A 330 1.69 23.66 2.07
C TYR A 330 0.86 23.94 3.32
N LYS A 331 -0.42 24.22 3.14
CA LYS A 331 -1.37 24.44 4.25
C LYS A 331 -2.00 23.14 4.66
N ARG A 332 -2.26 22.97 5.96
CA ARG A 332 -3.00 21.83 6.54
C ARG A 332 -4.28 22.33 7.17
N GLN A 333 -5.38 21.63 6.90
CA GLN A 333 -6.70 21.91 7.47
C GLN A 333 -7.33 20.59 7.91
N GLN A 334 -7.55 20.41 9.20
CA GLN A 334 -8.34 19.28 9.69
C GLN A 334 -9.78 19.40 9.20
N LEU A 335 -10.30 18.35 8.58
CA LEU A 335 -11.67 18.30 8.05
C LEU A 335 -12.63 17.60 9.01
N ASP A 336 -12.13 16.60 9.77
CA ASP A 336 -12.89 15.81 10.72
C ASP A 336 -12.01 15.41 11.90
N ASP A 337 -12.59 15.12 13.08
CA ASP A 337 -11.88 14.75 14.31
C ASP A 337 -12.06 13.26 14.69
N LEU A 338 -12.75 12.48 13.86
CA LEU A 338 -12.84 11.04 14.02
C LEU A 338 -11.48 10.35 13.77
N ASP A 339 -11.24 9.26 14.47
CA ASP A 339 -10.14 8.36 14.15
C ASP A 339 -10.53 7.54 12.91
N THR A 340 -9.90 7.83 11.77
CA THR A 340 -10.31 7.33 10.47
C THR A 340 -9.16 6.76 9.67
N GLU A 341 -9.44 5.68 8.90
CA GLU A 341 -8.49 5.08 7.97
C GLU A 341 -9.23 4.34 6.83
N PHE A 342 -8.43 3.76 5.92
CA PHE A 342 -8.92 3.05 4.74
C PHE A 342 -9.93 3.88 3.92
N PRO A 343 -9.55 5.10 3.52
CA PRO A 343 -10.44 5.96 2.77
C PRO A 343 -10.74 5.36 1.40
N ARG A 344 -11.97 5.55 0.95
CA ARG A 344 -12.47 5.12 -0.35
C ARG A 344 -13.34 6.18 -0.98
N LEU A 345 -13.37 6.18 -2.29
CA LEU A 345 -14.26 7.01 -3.09
C LEU A 345 -14.76 6.21 -4.30
N ASP A 346 -15.63 6.81 -5.10
CA ASP A 346 -15.90 6.30 -6.45
C ASP A 346 -14.62 6.45 -7.29
N GLU A 347 -13.98 5.35 -7.62
CA GLU A 347 -12.66 5.33 -8.31
C GLU A 347 -12.70 6.02 -9.68
N ARG A 348 -13.88 6.21 -10.28
CA ARG A 348 -14.05 7.04 -11.48
C ARG A 348 -13.71 8.53 -11.23
N ARG A 349 -13.58 8.92 -9.97
CA ARG A 349 -13.20 10.26 -9.51
C ARG A 349 -11.75 10.36 -9.03
N THR A 350 -10.96 9.34 -9.22
CA THR A 350 -9.52 9.38 -8.87
C THR A 350 -8.84 10.53 -9.59
N GLY A 351 -8.21 11.43 -8.85
CA GLY A 351 -7.55 12.61 -9.40
C GLY A 351 -8.47 13.79 -9.77
N LEU A 352 -9.77 13.64 -9.58
CA LEU A 352 -10.79 14.63 -9.94
C LEU A 352 -11.51 15.16 -8.71
N ASN A 353 -12.11 16.34 -8.84
CA ASN A 353 -13.00 16.86 -7.80
C ASN A 353 -14.15 15.88 -7.53
N TYR A 354 -14.46 15.66 -6.25
CA TYR A 354 -15.41 14.66 -5.79
C TYR A 354 -16.29 15.22 -4.67
N ARG A 355 -17.39 14.55 -4.39
CA ARG A 355 -18.34 14.96 -3.37
C ARG A 355 -18.42 14.02 -2.18
N TYR A 356 -18.26 12.72 -2.43
CA TYR A 356 -18.42 11.69 -1.42
C TYR A 356 -17.13 10.90 -1.26
N GLY A 357 -16.68 10.76 -0.03
CA GLY A 357 -15.65 9.83 0.39
C GLY A 357 -16.18 8.98 1.53
N PHE A 358 -15.65 7.79 1.68
CA PHE A 358 -16.03 6.83 2.71
C PHE A 358 -14.79 6.41 3.48
N MET A 359 -14.92 6.19 4.77
CA MET A 359 -13.79 5.81 5.64
C MET A 359 -14.26 4.80 6.67
N ALA A 360 -13.39 3.89 7.04
CA ALA A 360 -13.52 3.15 8.28
C ALA A 360 -13.15 4.08 9.45
N ALA A 361 -13.95 4.07 10.50
CA ALA A 361 -13.74 4.96 11.65
C ALA A 361 -13.99 4.24 12.98
N ASP A 362 -13.46 4.81 14.04
CA ASP A 362 -13.76 4.41 15.40
C ASP A 362 -14.75 5.38 16.06
N SER A 363 -15.84 4.84 16.62
CA SER A 363 -16.81 5.64 17.39
C SER A 363 -16.20 6.21 18.68
N LYS A 364 -15.06 5.65 19.12
CA LYS A 364 -14.24 6.13 20.24
C LYS A 364 -12.77 5.83 19.97
N PRO A 365 -11.87 6.79 20.17
CA PRO A 365 -10.44 6.58 20.01
C PRO A 365 -9.95 5.36 20.80
N LYS A 366 -9.28 4.43 20.13
CA LYS A 366 -8.78 3.17 20.72
C LYS A 366 -7.28 3.16 20.97
N ASN A 367 -6.57 4.23 20.54
CA ASN A 367 -5.09 4.32 20.64
C ASN A 367 -4.37 3.09 20.03
N ARG A 368 -4.90 2.60 18.91
CA ARG A 368 -4.34 1.48 18.14
C ARG A 368 -4.74 1.58 16.68
N VAL A 369 -3.96 0.97 15.82
CA VAL A 369 -4.29 0.87 14.40
C VAL A 369 -5.27 -0.28 14.15
N GLY A 370 -6.34 0.01 13.40
CA GLY A 370 -7.32 -0.98 12.95
C GLY A 370 -8.36 -1.39 14.00
N GLY A 371 -9.29 -2.21 13.58
CA GLY A 371 -10.41 -2.67 14.40
C GLY A 371 -11.53 -1.64 14.49
N PHE A 372 -11.72 -0.89 13.40
CA PHE A 372 -12.78 0.12 13.25
C PHE A 372 -14.16 -0.49 13.41
N ASP A 373 -15.10 0.27 13.96
CA ASP A 373 -16.46 -0.17 14.27
C ASP A 373 -17.55 0.68 13.57
N MET A 374 -17.14 1.62 12.72
CA MET A 374 -18.03 2.53 12.02
C MET A 374 -17.60 2.72 10.57
N LEU A 375 -18.56 2.97 9.69
CA LEU A 375 -18.36 3.47 8.33
C LEU A 375 -18.89 4.90 8.26
N CYS A 376 -18.07 5.83 7.82
CA CYS A 376 -18.41 7.25 7.61
C CYS A 376 -18.40 7.61 6.14
#